data_efa81c13b6e00c76574aa34f1020d2d8
#
_entry.id   efa81c13b6e00c76574aa34f1020d2d8
#
_cell.length_a   1.000
_cell.length_b   1.000
_cell.length_c   1.000
_cell.angle_alpha   90.00
_cell.angle_beta   90.00
_cell.angle_gamma   90.00
#
_symmetry.space_group_name_H-M   'P 1'
#
loop_
_entity.id
_entity.type
_entity.pdbx_description
1 polymer ?
#
loop_
_entity_poly.entity_id
_entity_poly.type
_entity_poly.pdbx_seq_one_letter_code
_entity_poly.pdbx_strand_id
1 'polypeptide(L)'
;MKRGFKAGAERIADETRSELCLDETERFDPLSLAKHLAIPVLTIAKLAALAPGNSFAHYFSVVDLDNFSAVTVFRGTRRLIVHNENHHPNRQASNLSHELSHTLLEHLPTPVAGKDGKRYWNPEVEEEAAWLGAALLLPRNGILRMVKTRYSVIDIAASYGVSESLCIWRIRQSGVHQQAERWRRAWRR
;
A
#
# COMPACT_ATOMS: atom_id res chain seq x y z
N MET A 1 8.17 13.82 6.13
CA MET A 1 7.54 13.04 7.24
C MET A 1 7.94 13.60 8.60
N LYS A 2 7.00 13.75 9.52
CA LYS A 2 7.21 14.22 10.90
C LYS A 2 8.08 13.23 11.71
N ARG A 3 8.82 13.75 12.71
CA ARG A 3 9.60 12.90 13.64
C ARG A 3 8.68 11.91 14.35
N GLY A 4 9.04 10.63 14.35
CA GLY A 4 8.25 9.56 14.96
C GLY A 4 7.20 8.92 14.03
N PHE A 5 6.90 9.51 12.86
CA PHE A 5 5.91 8.97 11.93
C PHE A 5 6.15 7.51 11.59
N LYS A 6 7.38 7.14 11.26
CA LYS A 6 7.73 5.76 10.87
C LYS A 6 7.34 4.73 11.95
N ALA A 7 7.60 5.04 13.21
CA ALA A 7 7.22 4.16 14.32
C ALA A 7 5.70 4.11 14.52
N GLY A 8 5.01 5.24 14.33
CA GLY A 8 3.55 5.29 14.35
C GLY A 8 2.94 4.45 13.22
N ALA A 9 3.47 4.55 12.01
CA ALA A 9 3.02 3.77 10.87
C ALA A 9 3.23 2.26 11.05
N GLU A 10 4.36 1.83 11.67
CA GLU A 10 4.55 0.42 12.03
C GLU A 10 3.45 -0.06 13.01
N ARG A 11 3.16 0.75 14.03
CA ARG A 11 2.13 0.41 15.01
C ARG A 11 0.74 0.32 14.37
N ILE A 12 0.37 1.29 13.49
CA ILE A 12 -0.89 1.24 12.74
C ILE A 12 -0.97 -0.01 11.87
N ALA A 13 0.13 -0.37 11.19
CA ALA A 13 0.17 -1.57 10.37
C ALA A 13 -0.01 -2.85 11.20
N ASP A 14 0.66 -2.96 12.35
CA ASP A 14 0.54 -4.11 13.24
C ASP A 14 -0.88 -4.21 13.84
N GLU A 15 -1.46 -3.10 14.28
CA GLU A 15 -2.85 -3.03 14.78
C GLU A 15 -3.86 -3.44 13.69
N THR A 16 -3.75 -2.86 12.48
CA THR A 16 -4.62 -3.19 11.35
C THR A 16 -4.54 -4.68 10.97
N ARG A 17 -3.34 -5.25 10.94
CA ARG A 17 -3.15 -6.69 10.67
C ARG A 17 -3.79 -7.54 11.78
N SER A 18 -3.65 -7.13 13.03
CA SER A 18 -4.27 -7.82 14.17
C SER A 18 -5.81 -7.80 14.11
N GLU A 19 -6.41 -6.66 13.73
CA GLU A 19 -7.86 -6.54 13.51
C GLU A 19 -8.37 -7.47 12.40
N LEU A 20 -7.53 -7.74 11.40
CA LEU A 20 -7.80 -8.69 10.33
C LEU A 20 -7.43 -10.15 10.70
N CYS A 21 -7.02 -10.41 11.94
CA CYS A 21 -6.56 -11.71 12.42
C CYS A 21 -5.35 -12.28 11.65
N LEU A 22 -4.47 -11.42 11.13
CA LEU A 22 -3.27 -11.81 10.39
C LEU A 22 -2.05 -11.78 11.30
N ASP A 23 -1.25 -12.85 11.26
CA ASP A 23 0.07 -12.82 11.89
C ASP A 23 1.11 -12.07 11.05
N GLU A 24 2.33 -11.93 11.61
CA GLU A 24 3.41 -11.18 10.97
C GLU A 24 3.97 -11.85 9.71
N THR A 25 3.68 -13.13 9.44
CA THR A 25 4.18 -13.90 8.30
C THR A 25 3.14 -14.12 7.22
N GLU A 26 1.88 -13.84 7.50
CA GLU A 26 0.79 -14.00 6.55
C GLU A 26 0.76 -12.88 5.51
N ARG A 27 0.34 -13.25 4.31
CA ARG A 27 0.14 -12.29 3.23
C ARG A 27 -1.06 -11.39 3.52
N PHE A 28 -0.85 -10.10 3.40
CA PHE A 28 -1.90 -9.10 3.53
C PHE A 28 -2.70 -8.97 2.22
N ASP A 29 -4.04 -8.98 2.32
CA ASP A 29 -4.94 -8.70 1.22
C ASP A 29 -5.59 -7.32 1.42
N PRO A 30 -5.28 -6.32 0.57
CA PRO A 30 -5.88 -4.99 0.68
C PRO A 30 -7.40 -4.97 0.49
N LEU A 31 -7.97 -5.93 -0.26
CA LEU A 31 -9.42 -6.01 -0.44
C LEU A 31 -10.11 -6.43 0.86
N SER A 32 -9.49 -7.27 1.67
CA SER A 32 -9.97 -7.62 3.01
C SER A 32 -10.01 -6.40 3.93
N LEU A 33 -8.97 -5.54 3.88
CA LEU A 33 -8.98 -4.27 4.63
C LEU A 33 -10.05 -3.31 4.11
N ALA A 34 -10.19 -3.16 2.80
CA ALA A 34 -11.23 -2.31 2.22
C ALA A 34 -12.64 -2.75 2.67
N LYS A 35 -12.89 -4.07 2.70
CA LYS A 35 -14.13 -4.65 3.20
C LYS A 35 -14.33 -4.36 4.70
N HIS A 36 -13.29 -4.53 5.51
CA HIS A 36 -13.33 -4.23 6.95
C HIS A 36 -13.67 -2.76 7.22
N LEU A 37 -13.11 -1.84 6.44
CA LEU A 37 -13.37 -0.41 6.51
C LEU A 37 -14.68 0.02 5.81
N ALA A 38 -15.46 -0.91 5.26
CA ALA A 38 -16.66 -0.66 4.45
C ALA A 38 -16.42 0.31 3.28
N ILE A 39 -15.24 0.25 2.66
CA ILE A 39 -14.86 1.05 1.49
C ILE A 39 -15.07 0.21 0.22
N PRO A 40 -16.02 0.59 -0.66
CA PRO A 40 -16.18 -0.08 -1.94
C PRO A 40 -14.91 0.04 -2.80
N VAL A 41 -14.56 -1.05 -3.50
CA VAL A 41 -13.47 -1.06 -4.47
C VAL A 41 -14.04 -1.51 -5.81
N LEU A 42 -13.80 -0.72 -6.85
CA LEU A 42 -14.17 -1.03 -8.22
C LEU A 42 -12.94 -1.12 -9.11
N THR A 43 -13.00 -2.01 -10.09
CA THR A 43 -12.05 -1.95 -11.20
C THR A 43 -12.44 -0.84 -12.17
N ILE A 44 -11.49 -0.41 -13.00
CA ILE A 44 -11.77 0.61 -14.01
C ILE A 44 -12.81 0.11 -15.03
N ALA A 45 -12.76 -1.16 -15.43
CA ALA A 45 -13.74 -1.77 -16.30
C ALA A 45 -15.13 -1.80 -15.68
N LYS A 46 -15.24 -2.13 -14.39
CA LYS A 46 -16.51 -2.12 -13.66
C LYS A 46 -17.09 -0.71 -13.56
N LEU A 47 -16.24 0.30 -13.32
CA LEU A 47 -16.67 1.70 -13.32
C LEU A 47 -17.20 2.11 -14.69
N ALA A 48 -16.52 1.74 -15.79
CA ALA A 48 -16.96 2.02 -17.15
C ALA A 48 -18.34 1.37 -17.47
N ALA A 49 -18.54 0.15 -17.01
CA ALA A 49 -19.82 -0.55 -17.18
C ALA A 49 -20.97 0.08 -16.37
N LEU A 50 -20.70 0.56 -15.16
CA LEU A 50 -21.73 1.18 -14.29
C LEU A 50 -22.04 2.63 -14.67
N ALA A 51 -21.11 3.33 -15.33
CA ALA A 51 -21.26 4.71 -15.76
C ALA A 51 -20.90 4.86 -17.24
N PRO A 52 -21.74 4.34 -18.16
CA PRO A 52 -21.52 4.50 -19.59
C PRO A 52 -21.42 6.01 -19.94
N GLY A 53 -20.39 6.39 -20.69
CA GLY A 53 -20.10 7.79 -20.99
C GLY A 53 -19.22 8.51 -19.99
N ASN A 54 -18.76 7.85 -18.93
CA ASN A 54 -17.71 8.40 -18.06
C ASN A 54 -16.38 8.47 -18.85
N SER A 55 -15.96 9.67 -19.21
CA SER A 55 -14.75 9.88 -20.03
C SER A 55 -13.48 9.41 -19.35
N PHE A 56 -13.37 9.53 -18.02
CA PHE A 56 -12.25 9.03 -17.24
C PHE A 56 -12.17 7.50 -17.31
N ALA A 57 -13.28 6.80 -17.02
CA ALA A 57 -13.31 5.36 -17.06
C ALA A 57 -13.03 4.82 -18.47
N HIS A 58 -13.63 5.46 -19.51
CA HIS A 58 -13.36 5.09 -20.91
C HIS A 58 -11.89 5.31 -21.28
N TYR A 59 -11.31 6.46 -20.96
CA TYR A 59 -9.92 6.78 -21.28
C TYR A 59 -8.96 5.73 -20.71
N PHE A 60 -9.03 5.45 -19.43
CA PHE A 60 -8.11 4.53 -18.76
C PHE A 60 -8.42 3.05 -18.98
N SER A 61 -9.60 2.69 -19.49
CA SER A 61 -9.90 1.30 -19.85
C SER A 61 -9.56 0.94 -21.30
N VAL A 62 -9.37 1.93 -22.17
CA VAL A 62 -9.19 1.71 -23.62
C VAL A 62 -7.96 2.42 -24.17
N VAL A 63 -7.68 3.66 -23.75
CA VAL A 63 -6.66 4.52 -24.38
C VAL A 63 -5.33 4.46 -23.62
N ASP A 64 -5.37 4.45 -22.29
CA ASP A 64 -4.18 4.52 -21.44
C ASP A 64 -4.26 3.53 -20.29
N LEU A 65 -4.03 2.25 -20.63
CA LEU A 65 -4.15 1.13 -19.70
C LEU A 65 -3.08 1.11 -18.61
N ASP A 66 -1.94 1.76 -18.80
CA ASP A 66 -0.76 1.59 -17.94
C ASP A 66 -0.52 2.75 -16.96
N ASN A 67 -0.95 3.96 -17.30
CA ASN A 67 -0.63 5.16 -16.51
C ASN A 67 -1.54 5.37 -15.30
N PHE A 68 -2.77 4.84 -15.32
CA PHE A 68 -3.65 4.87 -14.16
C PHE A 68 -3.37 3.68 -13.24
N SER A 69 -3.17 3.94 -11.95
CA SER A 69 -2.93 2.87 -10.95
C SER A 69 -4.13 2.66 -10.03
N ALA A 70 -4.44 3.64 -9.21
CA ALA A 70 -5.60 3.67 -8.34
C ALA A 70 -5.91 5.11 -7.94
N VAL A 71 -7.13 5.36 -7.47
CA VAL A 71 -7.55 6.65 -6.92
C VAL A 71 -8.70 6.45 -5.92
N THR A 72 -8.68 7.22 -4.85
CA THR A 72 -9.81 7.34 -3.94
C THR A 72 -10.70 8.49 -4.34
N VAL A 73 -11.97 8.20 -4.62
CA VAL A 73 -13.00 9.18 -4.95
C VAL A 73 -13.87 9.43 -3.72
N PHE A 74 -14.18 10.70 -3.46
CA PHE A 74 -14.98 11.12 -2.30
C PHE A 74 -16.34 11.69 -2.73
N ARG A 75 -17.38 11.35 -1.97
CA ARG A 75 -18.69 12.01 -2.02
C ARG A 75 -19.14 12.31 -0.58
N GLY A 76 -18.88 13.53 -0.11
CA GLY A 76 -18.99 13.85 1.32
C GLY A 76 -18.01 13.00 2.13
N THR A 77 -18.53 12.24 3.09
CA THR A 77 -17.72 11.31 3.91
C THR A 77 -17.56 9.92 3.28
N ARG A 78 -18.30 9.61 2.21
CA ARG A 78 -18.23 8.31 1.54
C ARG A 78 -17.02 8.26 0.63
N ARG A 79 -16.34 7.12 0.65
CA ARG A 79 -15.15 6.83 -0.16
C ARG A 79 -15.43 5.68 -1.12
N LEU A 80 -14.79 5.72 -2.28
CA LEU A 80 -14.78 4.65 -3.28
C LEU A 80 -13.35 4.59 -3.84
N ILE A 81 -12.74 3.43 -3.86
CA ILE A 81 -11.46 3.23 -4.53
C ILE A 81 -11.71 2.66 -5.92
N VAL A 82 -11.12 3.28 -6.93
CA VAL A 82 -11.07 2.74 -8.29
C VAL A 82 -9.65 2.34 -8.59
N HIS A 83 -9.42 1.12 -9.07
CA HIS A 83 -8.08 0.63 -9.41
C HIS A 83 -8.02 0.00 -10.79
N ASN A 84 -6.82 -0.09 -11.31
CA ASN A 84 -6.53 -0.71 -12.60
C ASN A 84 -6.25 -2.20 -12.40
N GLU A 85 -7.17 -3.04 -12.85
CA GLU A 85 -7.07 -4.49 -12.80
C GLU A 85 -6.09 -5.09 -13.82
N ASN A 86 -5.63 -4.32 -14.81
CA ASN A 86 -4.67 -4.79 -15.81
C ASN A 86 -3.24 -4.85 -15.28
N HIS A 87 -2.96 -4.19 -14.17
CA HIS A 87 -1.66 -4.29 -13.54
C HIS A 87 -1.39 -5.67 -12.94
N HIS A 88 -0.12 -6.05 -12.85
CA HIS A 88 0.28 -7.26 -12.15
C HIS A 88 -0.30 -7.28 -10.72
N PRO A 89 -0.77 -8.44 -10.19
CA PRO A 89 -1.41 -8.53 -8.86
C PRO A 89 -0.62 -7.87 -7.72
N ASN A 90 0.71 -8.01 -7.71
CA ASN A 90 1.54 -7.36 -6.69
C ASN A 90 1.51 -5.83 -6.78
N ARG A 91 1.39 -5.27 -7.99
CA ARG A 91 1.23 -3.82 -8.20
C ARG A 91 -0.16 -3.36 -7.76
N GLN A 92 -1.20 -4.15 -8.07
CA GLN A 92 -2.56 -3.86 -7.59
C GLN A 92 -2.60 -3.83 -6.05
N ALA A 93 -1.99 -4.82 -5.38
CA ALA A 93 -1.93 -4.85 -3.92
C ALA A 93 -1.19 -3.62 -3.36
N SER A 94 -0.08 -3.21 -3.98
CA SER A 94 0.67 -2.01 -3.57
C SER A 94 -0.16 -0.74 -3.75
N ASN A 95 -0.84 -0.58 -4.88
CA ASN A 95 -1.66 0.60 -5.16
C ASN A 95 -2.86 0.69 -4.20
N LEU A 96 -3.56 -0.42 -3.97
CA LEU A 96 -4.69 -0.47 -3.04
C LEU A 96 -4.24 -0.20 -1.60
N SER A 97 -3.11 -0.76 -1.17
CA SER A 97 -2.56 -0.50 0.16
C SER A 97 -2.18 0.97 0.36
N HIS A 98 -1.69 1.64 -0.69
CA HIS A 98 -1.40 3.07 -0.69
C HIS A 98 -2.67 3.90 -0.50
N GLU A 99 -3.73 3.64 -1.29
CA GLU A 99 -5.01 4.35 -1.17
C GLU A 99 -5.68 4.12 0.20
N LEU A 100 -5.63 2.90 0.72
CA LEU A 100 -6.14 2.59 2.05
C LEU A 100 -5.34 3.25 3.16
N SER A 101 -4.03 3.46 2.95
CA SER A 101 -3.18 4.18 3.89
C SER A 101 -3.57 5.64 4.05
N HIS A 102 -4.01 6.31 2.98
CA HIS A 102 -4.57 7.66 3.09
C HIS A 102 -5.81 7.66 4.01
N THR A 103 -6.59 6.58 4.00
CA THR A 103 -7.74 6.44 4.89
C THR A 103 -7.33 6.24 6.35
N LEU A 104 -6.40 5.32 6.61
CA LEU A 104 -5.93 5.00 7.97
C LEU A 104 -5.18 6.18 8.62
N LEU A 105 -4.52 7.01 7.80
CA LEU A 105 -3.81 8.22 8.24
C LEU A 105 -4.71 9.46 8.29
N GLU A 106 -6.01 9.30 7.97
CA GLU A 106 -6.99 10.40 7.96
C GLU A 106 -6.56 11.58 7.06
N HIS A 107 -5.81 11.28 5.98
CA HIS A 107 -5.42 12.31 5.03
C HIS A 107 -6.66 12.95 4.41
N LEU A 108 -6.69 14.28 4.40
CA LEU A 108 -7.79 15.02 3.81
C LEU A 108 -7.85 14.78 2.30
N PRO A 109 -9.07 14.72 1.73
CA PRO A 109 -9.23 14.63 0.29
C PRO A 109 -8.50 15.79 -0.41
N THR A 110 -7.57 15.46 -1.26
CA THR A 110 -6.94 16.47 -2.11
C THR A 110 -7.75 16.59 -3.40
N PRO A 111 -8.17 17.78 -3.82
CA PRO A 111 -8.86 17.96 -5.10
C PRO A 111 -8.02 17.38 -6.24
N VAL A 112 -8.64 16.55 -7.09
CA VAL A 112 -7.97 15.88 -8.23
C VAL A 112 -7.37 16.92 -9.19
N ALA A 113 -7.98 18.11 -9.26
CA ALA A 113 -7.43 19.27 -9.97
C ALA A 113 -7.75 20.55 -9.20
N GLY A 114 -6.78 21.44 -9.09
CA GLY A 114 -6.99 22.81 -8.64
C GLY A 114 -7.78 23.62 -9.68
N LYS A 115 -8.22 24.83 -9.33
CA LYS A 115 -8.89 25.76 -10.26
C LYS A 115 -8.06 26.11 -11.49
N ASP A 116 -6.74 25.86 -11.42
CA ASP A 116 -5.75 26.03 -12.48
C ASP A 116 -5.50 24.75 -13.31
N GLY A 117 -6.27 23.68 -13.06
CA GLY A 117 -6.13 22.38 -13.74
C GLY A 117 -4.92 21.57 -13.28
N LYS A 118 -4.12 22.08 -12.34
CA LYS A 118 -2.97 21.34 -11.82
C LYS A 118 -3.38 20.43 -10.67
N ARG A 119 -2.83 19.22 -10.64
CA ARG A 119 -3.00 18.29 -9.53
C ARG A 119 -2.27 18.82 -8.30
N TYR A 120 -2.99 18.98 -7.20
CA TYR A 120 -2.36 19.25 -5.91
C TYR A 120 -1.63 17.99 -5.45
N TRP A 121 -0.30 18.07 -5.40
CA TRP A 121 0.56 17.00 -4.92
C TRP A 121 1.24 17.46 -3.64
N ASN A 122 1.00 16.75 -2.54
CA ASN A 122 1.73 16.97 -1.30
C ASN A 122 2.72 15.82 -1.08
N PRO A 123 4.01 16.02 -1.36
CA PRO A 123 5.01 14.95 -1.26
C PRO A 123 5.07 14.28 0.11
N GLU A 124 4.82 15.04 1.19
CA GLU A 124 4.87 14.51 2.55
C GLU A 124 3.71 13.54 2.80
N VAL A 125 2.50 13.89 2.39
CA VAL A 125 1.29 13.05 2.51
C VAL A 125 1.44 11.76 1.71
N GLU A 126 1.98 11.86 0.50
CA GLU A 126 2.21 10.70 -0.37
C GLU A 126 3.31 9.78 0.18
N GLU A 127 4.38 10.36 0.72
CA GLU A 127 5.44 9.59 1.37
C GLU A 127 4.93 8.84 2.61
N GLU A 128 4.05 9.46 3.38
CA GLU A 128 3.40 8.85 4.54
C GLU A 128 2.50 7.68 4.12
N ALA A 129 1.66 7.85 3.10
CA ALA A 129 0.82 6.78 2.56
C ALA A 129 1.65 5.62 1.97
N ALA A 130 2.70 5.95 1.22
CA ALA A 130 3.60 4.93 0.68
C ALA A 130 4.32 4.13 1.79
N TRP A 131 4.73 4.80 2.87
CA TRP A 131 5.36 4.14 4.00
C TRP A 131 4.39 3.16 4.70
N LEU A 132 3.19 3.62 5.04
CA LEU A 132 2.21 2.77 5.72
C LEU A 132 1.74 1.63 4.82
N GLY A 133 1.48 1.88 3.53
CA GLY A 133 1.10 0.85 2.58
C GLY A 133 2.15 -0.26 2.47
N ALA A 134 3.43 0.11 2.45
CA ALA A 134 4.51 -0.86 2.49
C ALA A 134 4.62 -1.59 3.84
N ALA A 135 4.27 -0.95 4.97
CA ALA A 135 4.27 -1.58 6.28
C ALA A 135 3.14 -2.62 6.43
N LEU A 136 1.96 -2.33 5.88
CA LEU A 136 0.85 -3.27 5.82
C LEU A 136 1.20 -4.54 5.04
N LEU A 137 1.81 -4.37 3.86
CA LEU A 137 2.22 -5.48 2.99
C LEU A 137 3.40 -6.28 3.53
N LEU A 138 4.35 -5.60 4.15
CA LEU A 138 5.63 -6.14 4.62
C LEU A 138 5.87 -5.71 6.06
N PRO A 139 5.22 -6.35 7.06
CA PRO A 139 5.34 -6.01 8.46
C PRO A 139 6.79 -6.22 8.93
N ARG A 140 7.29 -5.25 9.69
CA ARG A 140 8.69 -5.19 10.08
C ARG A 140 9.17 -6.44 10.83
N ASN A 141 8.34 -6.96 11.74
CA ASN A 141 8.68 -8.13 12.54
C ASN A 141 8.75 -9.40 11.69
N GLY A 142 7.81 -9.59 10.76
CA GLY A 142 7.81 -10.70 9.84
C GLY A 142 9.03 -10.71 8.92
N ILE A 143 9.39 -9.55 8.33
CA ILE A 143 10.60 -9.44 7.52
C ILE A 143 11.85 -9.72 8.37
N LEU A 144 11.91 -9.18 9.59
CA LEU A 144 13.05 -9.41 10.48
C LEU A 144 13.25 -10.90 10.78
N ARG A 145 12.16 -11.61 11.03
CA ARG A 145 12.18 -13.06 11.26
C ARG A 145 12.75 -13.79 10.04
N MET A 146 12.23 -13.49 8.84
CA MET A 146 12.69 -14.12 7.60
C MET A 146 14.16 -13.79 7.27
N VAL A 147 14.60 -12.54 7.47
CA VAL A 147 16.01 -12.15 7.27
C VAL A 147 16.94 -12.82 8.26
N LYS A 148 16.53 -13.00 9.53
CA LYS A 148 17.30 -13.76 10.53
C LYS A 148 17.48 -15.24 10.12
N THR A 149 16.44 -15.84 9.54
CA THR A 149 16.44 -17.23 9.08
C THR A 149 17.01 -17.39 7.66
N ARG A 150 17.60 -16.35 7.08
CA ARG A 150 18.32 -16.31 5.79
C ARG A 150 17.44 -16.56 4.55
N TYR A 151 16.17 -16.24 4.60
CA TYR A 151 15.38 -16.17 3.37
C TYR A 151 15.97 -15.15 2.42
N SER A 152 15.97 -15.47 1.13
CA SER A 152 16.37 -14.51 0.10
C SER A 152 15.32 -13.41 -0.07
N VAL A 153 15.70 -12.28 -0.70
CA VAL A 153 14.75 -11.21 -1.04
C VAL A 153 13.64 -11.75 -1.94
N ILE A 154 13.97 -12.65 -2.85
CA ILE A 154 13.01 -13.28 -3.77
C ILE A 154 11.98 -14.09 -2.99
N ASP A 155 12.42 -14.91 -2.04
CA ASP A 155 11.51 -15.72 -1.21
C ASP A 155 10.61 -14.85 -0.34
N ILE A 156 11.18 -13.79 0.26
CA ILE A 156 10.40 -12.83 1.07
C ILE A 156 9.35 -12.12 0.19
N ALA A 157 9.75 -11.61 -0.96
CA ALA A 157 8.84 -10.94 -1.89
C ALA A 157 7.72 -11.86 -2.37
N ALA A 158 8.05 -13.10 -2.71
CA ALA A 158 7.08 -14.12 -3.11
C ALA A 158 6.09 -14.46 -1.97
N SER A 159 6.58 -14.66 -0.75
CA SER A 159 5.75 -14.99 0.42
C SER A 159 4.71 -13.92 0.72
N TYR A 160 5.11 -12.63 0.64
CA TYR A 160 4.19 -11.52 0.89
C TYR A 160 3.42 -11.04 -0.35
N GLY A 161 3.72 -11.58 -1.55
CA GLY A 161 3.07 -11.18 -2.80
C GLY A 161 3.36 -9.73 -3.19
N VAL A 162 4.61 -9.31 -3.09
CA VAL A 162 5.08 -7.98 -3.46
C VAL A 162 6.20 -8.07 -4.51
N SER A 163 6.58 -6.92 -5.08
CA SER A 163 7.75 -6.87 -5.97
C SER A 163 9.06 -6.96 -5.16
N GLU A 164 10.10 -7.51 -5.77
CA GLU A 164 11.43 -7.52 -5.17
C GLU A 164 11.95 -6.12 -4.85
N SER A 165 11.65 -5.15 -5.72
CA SER A 165 12.03 -3.74 -5.50
C SER A 165 11.41 -3.16 -4.24
N LEU A 166 10.12 -3.42 -4.00
CA LEU A 166 9.45 -2.99 -2.77
C LEU A 166 10.03 -3.70 -1.54
N CYS A 167 10.31 -5.00 -1.65
CA CYS A 167 10.93 -5.78 -0.58
C CYS A 167 12.32 -5.25 -0.22
N ILE A 168 13.18 -4.98 -1.21
CA ILE A 168 14.51 -4.39 -1.00
C ILE A 168 14.41 -3.03 -0.31
N TRP A 169 13.54 -2.16 -0.84
CA TRP A 169 13.31 -0.85 -0.27
C TRP A 169 12.87 -0.95 1.20
N ARG A 170 11.91 -1.81 1.48
CA ARG A 170 11.35 -2.00 2.83
C ARG A 170 12.38 -2.55 3.81
N ILE A 171 13.17 -3.55 3.44
CA ILE A 171 14.26 -4.09 4.27
C ILE A 171 15.28 -3.00 4.63
N ARG A 172 15.64 -2.16 3.66
CA ARG A 172 16.58 -1.05 3.89
C ARG A 172 15.99 0.01 4.81
N GLN A 173 14.78 0.46 4.52
CA GLN A 173 14.15 1.57 5.24
C GLN A 173 13.71 1.21 6.67
N SER A 174 13.31 -0.02 6.92
CA SER A 174 12.91 -0.49 8.25
C SER A 174 14.07 -0.77 9.20
N GLY A 175 15.32 -0.75 8.72
CA GLY A 175 16.51 -1.07 9.51
C GLY A 175 16.64 -2.55 9.89
N VAL A 176 15.82 -3.42 9.32
CA VAL A 176 15.79 -4.88 9.60
C VAL A 176 17.14 -5.53 9.32
N HIS A 177 17.80 -5.17 8.21
CA HIS A 177 19.11 -5.72 7.87
C HIS A 177 20.15 -5.48 8.96
N GLN A 178 20.26 -4.24 9.45
CA GLN A 178 21.19 -3.86 10.51
C GLN A 178 20.87 -4.60 11.82
N GLN A 179 19.60 -4.74 12.16
CA GLN A 179 19.18 -5.47 13.36
C GLN A 179 19.49 -6.96 13.25
N ALA A 180 19.28 -7.59 12.11
CA ALA A 180 19.62 -9.00 11.87
C ALA A 180 21.14 -9.23 11.95
N GLU A 181 21.95 -8.32 11.42
CA GLU A 181 23.42 -8.41 11.54
C GLU A 181 23.91 -8.29 12.99
N ARG A 182 23.37 -7.33 13.77
CA ARG A 182 23.71 -7.20 15.22
C ARG A 182 23.35 -8.49 15.95
N TRP A 183 22.20 -9.06 15.70
CA TRP A 183 21.76 -10.33 16.28
C TRP A 183 22.73 -11.47 15.94
N ARG A 184 23.12 -11.62 14.66
CA ARG A 184 24.08 -12.65 14.24
C ARG A 184 25.44 -12.53 14.88
N ARG A 185 25.94 -11.31 15.09
CA ARG A 185 27.22 -11.05 15.78
C ARG A 185 27.15 -11.42 17.26
N ALA A 186 26.03 -11.17 17.91
CA ALA A 186 25.83 -11.50 19.31
C ALA A 186 25.83 -13.03 19.57
N TRP A 187 25.28 -13.81 18.62
CA TRP A 187 25.19 -15.28 18.73
C TRP A 187 26.48 -16.02 18.30
N ARG A 188 27.46 -15.31 17.77
CA ARG A 188 28.78 -15.90 17.42
C ARG A 188 29.82 -15.75 18.52
N ARG A 189 29.46 -15.10 19.61
CA ARG A 189 30.31 -14.96 20.81
C ARG A 189 29.90 -15.95 21.90
#